data_b46f1d1afba403a0618d8d216b73ffc3
#
_entry.id   b46f1d1afba403a0618d8d216b73ffc3
#
_cell.length_a   1.000
_cell.length_b   1.000
_cell.length_c   1.000
_cell.angle_alpha   90.00
_cell.angle_beta   90.00
_cell.angle_gamma   90.00
#
_symmetry.space_group_name_H-M   'P 1'
#
loop_
_entity.id
_entity.type
_entity.pdbx_description
1 polymer ?
#
loop_
_entity_poly.entity_id
_entity_poly.type
_entity_poly.pdbx_seq_one_letter_code
_entity_poly.pdbx_strand_id
1 'polypeptide(L)'
;MAGGVSLKYILEQLAEERLGFLVNGHAMRQESQVGDLKVMERKKKLLEKRKVDIIKAKAKAVINHVRVEDDGTTCLSYTIHYEYVCKEQDDSLYIEEHIEERMAFLYDHILISDQEIAKKPAGFHEGTSIIDYSEAEEEREAFGRAFQYDRLGAVQYAEKFWNKRNPAYKNFSDNCTNFISQCLHAGGAPMRGHPNRGSGWWMKQSSWSYSWTVAHSMKMYLSNSKAGLRAVRVKSAEELMPGDVICYDFEGDGRFNHTTIVVAKDKGNMPLVNAQTYDSRMRYWSYEDSTAYTQSIRYAFFHIVDDTTKE
;
A
#
# COMPACT_ATOMS: atom_id res chain seq x y z
N MET A 1 44.18 -14.43 -9.49
CA MET A 1 43.28 -13.61 -8.67
C MET A 1 42.12 -13.26 -9.55
N ALA A 2 41.07 -14.07 -9.50
CA ALA A 2 39.80 -13.79 -10.21
C ALA A 2 39.13 -12.67 -9.40
N GLY A 3 38.94 -11.50 -10.02
CA GLY A 3 38.23 -10.39 -9.42
C GLY A 3 36.79 -10.78 -9.17
N GLY A 4 36.42 -11.06 -7.92
CA GLY A 4 35.07 -11.41 -7.54
C GLY A 4 34.13 -10.27 -7.92
N VAL A 5 33.04 -10.61 -8.62
CA VAL A 5 31.99 -9.65 -8.96
C VAL A 5 31.40 -9.12 -7.65
N SER A 6 31.38 -7.80 -7.49
CA SER A 6 30.84 -7.16 -6.29
C SER A 6 29.34 -7.41 -6.19
N LEU A 7 28.81 -7.74 -4.98
CA LEU A 7 27.37 -7.86 -4.71
C LEU A 7 26.60 -6.60 -5.17
N LYS A 8 27.20 -5.43 -5.01
CA LYS A 8 26.63 -4.18 -5.50
C LYS A 8 26.43 -4.20 -7.01
N TYR A 9 27.39 -4.68 -7.77
CA TYR A 9 27.30 -4.79 -9.23
C TYR A 9 26.16 -5.74 -9.65
N ILE A 10 25.98 -6.87 -8.95
CA ILE A 10 24.87 -7.80 -9.22
C ILE A 10 23.52 -7.13 -9.00
N LEU A 11 23.36 -6.37 -7.91
CA LEU A 11 22.11 -5.63 -7.65
C LEU A 11 21.87 -4.53 -8.69
N GLU A 12 22.92 -3.84 -9.15
CA GLU A 12 22.82 -2.85 -10.21
C GLU A 12 22.32 -3.49 -11.51
N GLN A 13 22.89 -4.65 -11.91
CA GLN A 13 22.46 -5.39 -13.10
C GLN A 13 20.99 -5.85 -12.99
N LEU A 14 20.57 -6.37 -11.83
CA LEU A 14 19.18 -6.76 -11.60
C LEU A 14 18.21 -5.58 -11.71
N ALA A 15 18.58 -4.43 -11.15
CA ALA A 15 17.78 -3.22 -11.24
C ALA A 15 17.69 -2.72 -12.69
N GLU A 16 18.83 -2.65 -13.40
CA GLU A 16 18.89 -2.24 -14.81
C GLU A 16 18.04 -3.14 -15.71
N GLU A 17 18.07 -4.45 -15.50
CA GLU A 17 17.28 -5.42 -16.27
C GLU A 17 15.79 -5.18 -16.10
N ARG A 18 15.30 -4.99 -14.86
CA ARG A 18 13.90 -4.66 -14.57
C ARG A 18 13.48 -3.33 -15.17
N LEU A 19 14.29 -2.30 -15.00
CA LEU A 19 13.99 -0.98 -15.55
C LEU A 19 14.00 -1.01 -17.08
N GLY A 20 14.96 -1.72 -17.69
CA GLY A 20 15.06 -1.90 -19.14
C GLY A 20 13.86 -2.62 -19.74
N PHE A 21 13.28 -3.60 -19.04
CA PHE A 21 12.06 -4.28 -19.44
C PHE A 21 10.86 -3.31 -19.51
N LEU A 22 10.69 -2.45 -18.48
CA LEU A 22 9.56 -1.52 -18.40
C LEU A 22 9.69 -0.32 -19.34
N VAL A 23 10.91 0.25 -19.47
CA VAL A 23 11.15 1.48 -20.25
C VAL A 23 11.38 1.18 -21.71
N ASN A 24 12.19 0.17 -22.03
CA ASN A 24 12.68 -0.10 -23.39
C ASN A 24 12.11 -1.38 -23.99
N GLY A 25 11.33 -2.15 -23.24
CA GLY A 25 10.80 -3.44 -23.69
C GLY A 25 11.87 -4.53 -23.86
N HIS A 26 13.05 -4.37 -23.23
CA HIS A 26 14.11 -5.39 -23.28
C HIS A 26 13.62 -6.71 -22.68
N ALA A 27 14.07 -7.84 -23.21
CA ALA A 27 13.76 -9.13 -22.62
C ALA A 27 14.48 -9.30 -21.27
N MET A 28 13.78 -9.82 -20.26
CA MET A 28 14.42 -10.26 -19.02
C MET A 28 15.10 -11.61 -19.24
N ARG A 29 16.26 -11.83 -18.62
CA ARG A 29 16.97 -13.11 -18.69
C ARG A 29 16.11 -14.20 -18.04
N GLN A 30 15.94 -15.32 -18.75
CA GLN A 30 15.03 -16.40 -18.36
C GLN A 30 15.38 -17.12 -17.04
N GLU A 31 16.63 -17.02 -16.60
CA GLU A 31 17.17 -17.91 -15.54
C GLU A 31 16.82 -17.52 -14.11
N SER A 32 16.39 -16.29 -13.87
CA SER A 32 16.38 -15.82 -12.47
C SER A 32 15.02 -15.56 -11.84
N GLN A 33 13.88 -15.46 -12.57
CA GLN A 33 12.74 -14.78 -11.94
C GLN A 33 11.34 -15.03 -12.54
N VAL A 34 10.86 -16.24 -12.56
CA VAL A 34 9.48 -16.53 -13.06
C VAL A 34 8.39 -15.74 -12.30
N GLY A 35 8.59 -15.47 -11.02
CA GLY A 35 7.65 -14.69 -10.20
C GLY A 35 7.64 -13.22 -10.58
N ASP A 36 8.81 -12.60 -10.66
CA ASP A 36 8.98 -11.18 -11.00
C ASP A 36 8.53 -10.90 -12.44
N LEU A 37 8.86 -11.78 -13.38
CA LEU A 37 8.45 -11.62 -14.78
C LEU A 37 6.93 -11.46 -14.92
N LYS A 38 6.15 -12.29 -14.20
CA LYS A 38 4.68 -12.18 -14.22
C LYS A 38 4.18 -10.85 -13.67
N VAL A 39 4.81 -10.34 -12.61
CA VAL A 39 4.47 -9.03 -12.03
C VAL A 39 4.77 -7.91 -13.01
N MET A 40 5.97 -7.95 -13.61
CA MET A 40 6.42 -6.95 -14.58
C MET A 40 5.58 -6.96 -15.87
N GLU A 41 5.17 -8.14 -16.36
CA GLU A 41 4.26 -8.28 -17.49
C GLU A 41 2.86 -7.70 -17.18
N ARG A 42 2.34 -7.94 -15.96
CA ARG A 42 1.08 -7.33 -15.53
C ARG A 42 1.17 -5.81 -15.47
N LYS A 43 2.29 -5.28 -14.91
CA LYS A 43 2.54 -3.83 -14.89
C LYS A 43 2.56 -3.25 -16.30
N LYS A 44 3.29 -3.89 -17.23
CA LYS A 44 3.34 -3.44 -18.62
C LYS A 44 1.97 -3.44 -19.29
N LYS A 45 1.20 -4.53 -19.17
CA LYS A 45 -0.17 -4.60 -19.68
C LYS A 45 -1.09 -3.54 -19.08
N LEU A 46 -0.93 -3.26 -17.78
CA LEU A 46 -1.69 -2.23 -17.09
C LEU A 46 -1.37 -0.83 -17.62
N LEU A 47 -0.10 -0.52 -17.85
CA LEU A 47 0.35 0.73 -18.45
C LEU A 47 -0.19 0.88 -19.89
N GLU A 48 -0.09 -0.17 -20.70
CA GLU A 48 -0.64 -0.21 -22.07
C GLU A 48 -2.16 0.05 -22.07
N LYS A 49 -2.92 -0.63 -21.19
CA LYS A 49 -4.37 -0.45 -21.03
C LYS A 49 -4.74 0.99 -20.67
N ARG A 50 -3.94 1.63 -19.83
CA ARG A 50 -4.12 3.02 -19.38
C ARG A 50 -3.56 4.04 -20.37
N LYS A 51 -2.76 3.58 -21.36
CA LYS A 51 -2.02 4.41 -22.30
C LYS A 51 -1.07 5.39 -21.57
N VAL A 52 -0.32 4.84 -20.64
CA VAL A 52 0.70 5.53 -19.84
C VAL A 52 2.06 4.94 -20.20
N ASP A 53 3.04 5.79 -20.49
CA ASP A 53 4.41 5.41 -20.76
C ASP A 53 5.33 5.72 -19.57
N ILE A 54 6.22 4.82 -19.22
CA ILE A 54 7.33 5.13 -18.34
C ILE A 54 8.46 5.72 -19.18
N ILE A 55 8.64 7.03 -19.11
CA ILE A 55 9.64 7.75 -19.90
C ILE A 55 11.01 7.84 -19.23
N LYS A 56 11.06 7.62 -17.92
CA LYS A 56 12.28 7.57 -17.13
C LYS A 56 12.05 6.71 -15.91
N ALA A 57 13.05 5.92 -15.54
CA ALA A 57 13.02 5.13 -14.33
C ALA A 57 14.36 5.20 -13.59
N LYS A 58 14.31 5.08 -12.29
CA LYS A 58 15.47 4.95 -11.41
C LYS A 58 15.21 3.87 -10.39
N ALA A 59 16.28 3.23 -9.94
CA ALA A 59 16.27 2.33 -8.80
C ALA A 59 17.44 2.64 -7.88
N LYS A 60 17.23 2.53 -6.57
CA LYS A 60 18.27 2.65 -5.55
C LYS A 60 18.16 1.49 -4.60
N ALA A 61 19.16 0.62 -4.60
CA ALA A 61 19.23 -0.52 -3.69
C ALA A 61 20.14 -0.24 -2.50
N VAL A 62 19.76 -0.76 -1.34
CA VAL A 62 20.55 -0.73 -0.09
C VAL A 62 20.60 -2.16 0.45
N ILE A 63 21.81 -2.69 0.63
CA ILE A 63 22.01 -4.00 1.25
C ILE A 63 21.74 -3.87 2.75
N ASN A 64 20.80 -4.68 3.25
CA ASN A 64 20.44 -4.71 4.67
C ASN A 64 21.26 -5.75 5.43
N HIS A 65 21.41 -6.94 4.84
CA HIS A 65 22.10 -8.05 5.48
C HIS A 65 22.70 -8.99 4.44
N VAL A 66 23.89 -9.55 4.76
CA VAL A 66 24.56 -10.60 3.97
C VAL A 66 24.89 -11.74 4.90
N ARG A 67 24.52 -12.96 4.52
CA ARG A 67 24.87 -14.19 5.23
C ARG A 67 25.39 -15.22 4.22
N VAL A 68 26.45 -15.91 4.59
CA VAL A 68 26.98 -17.05 3.84
C VAL A 68 26.61 -18.33 4.60
N GLU A 69 25.96 -19.25 3.92
CA GLU A 69 25.56 -20.56 4.45
C GLU A 69 26.73 -21.53 4.37
N ASP A 70 26.59 -22.66 5.09
CA ASP A 70 27.64 -23.70 5.16
C ASP A 70 27.95 -24.35 3.79
N ASP A 71 26.97 -24.35 2.88
CA ASP A 71 27.11 -24.87 1.51
C ASP A 71 27.75 -23.87 0.52
N GLY A 72 28.14 -22.67 1.00
CA GLY A 72 28.69 -21.60 0.20
C GLY A 72 27.65 -20.68 -0.44
N THR A 73 26.35 -20.90 -0.24
CA THR A 73 25.30 -20.02 -0.72
C THR A 73 25.35 -18.68 0.03
N THR A 74 25.36 -17.58 -0.70
CA THR A 74 25.25 -16.24 -0.15
C THR A 74 23.78 -15.78 -0.20
N CYS A 75 23.21 -15.52 0.99
CA CYS A 75 21.88 -14.93 1.15
C CYS A 75 22.03 -13.42 1.32
N LEU A 76 21.39 -12.65 0.44
CA LEU A 76 21.46 -11.20 0.41
C LEU A 76 20.07 -10.60 0.62
N SER A 77 19.85 -9.96 1.78
CA SER A 77 18.64 -9.16 2.02
C SER A 77 18.91 -7.71 1.66
N TYR A 78 18.04 -7.10 0.88
CA TYR A 78 18.18 -5.71 0.46
C TYR A 78 16.82 -5.02 0.30
N THR A 79 16.84 -3.70 0.36
CA THR A 79 15.70 -2.84 0.06
C THR A 79 15.98 -2.12 -1.25
N ILE A 80 15.00 -2.08 -2.15
CA ILE A 80 15.12 -1.34 -3.41
C ILE A 80 13.96 -0.36 -3.53
N HIS A 81 14.27 0.89 -3.82
CA HIS A 81 13.34 1.97 -4.11
C HIS A 81 13.31 2.23 -5.60
N TYR A 82 12.16 2.05 -6.22
CA TYR A 82 11.88 2.38 -7.60
C TYR A 82 11.17 3.72 -7.72
N GLU A 83 11.55 4.51 -8.71
CA GLU A 83 10.95 5.77 -9.08
C GLU A 83 10.70 5.75 -10.59
N TYR A 84 9.44 5.86 -11.01
CA TYR A 84 9.01 5.88 -12.41
C TYR A 84 8.40 7.23 -12.76
N VAL A 85 8.94 7.90 -13.78
CA VAL A 85 8.30 9.07 -14.37
C VAL A 85 7.33 8.56 -15.43
N CYS A 86 6.06 8.66 -15.11
CA CYS A 86 4.95 8.23 -15.94
C CYS A 86 4.41 9.39 -16.76
N LYS A 87 4.21 9.18 -18.06
CA LYS A 87 3.67 10.15 -19.00
C LYS A 87 2.31 9.66 -19.51
N GLU A 88 1.30 10.50 -19.40
CA GLU A 88 -0.06 10.24 -19.90
C GLU A 88 -0.24 10.78 -21.33
N GLN A 89 -1.36 10.48 -21.97
CA GLN A 89 -1.63 10.84 -23.37
C GLN A 89 -1.66 12.36 -23.64
N ASP A 90 -1.96 13.18 -22.65
CA ASP A 90 -2.00 14.65 -22.75
C ASP A 90 -0.68 15.30 -22.34
N ASP A 91 0.40 14.51 -22.31
CA ASP A 91 1.73 14.93 -21.88
C ASP A 91 1.85 15.30 -20.39
N SER A 92 0.81 15.07 -19.58
CA SER A 92 0.91 15.23 -18.13
C SER A 92 1.84 14.16 -17.53
N LEU A 93 2.55 14.54 -16.48
CA LEU A 93 3.54 13.70 -15.82
C LEU A 93 3.19 13.49 -14.37
N TYR A 94 3.41 12.28 -13.89
CA TYR A 94 3.43 11.99 -12.45
C TYR A 94 4.57 11.02 -12.12
N ILE A 95 4.93 10.95 -10.84
CA ILE A 95 5.97 10.03 -10.36
C ILE A 95 5.30 8.94 -9.53
N GLU A 96 5.38 7.71 -10.01
CA GLU A 96 5.03 6.51 -9.25
C GLU A 96 6.26 6.00 -8.53
N GLU A 97 6.12 5.71 -7.24
CA GLU A 97 7.21 5.19 -6.42
C GLU A 97 6.77 3.96 -5.62
N HIS A 98 7.68 3.01 -5.44
CA HIS A 98 7.47 1.92 -4.48
C HIS A 98 8.80 1.40 -3.93
N ILE A 99 8.70 0.79 -2.76
CA ILE A 99 9.84 0.21 -2.05
C ILE A 99 9.58 -1.27 -1.83
N GLU A 100 10.49 -2.11 -2.30
CA GLU A 100 10.46 -3.55 -2.10
C GLU A 100 11.56 -3.99 -1.14
N GLU A 101 11.23 -4.91 -0.24
CA GLU A 101 12.19 -5.70 0.52
C GLU A 101 12.40 -7.01 -0.22
N ARG A 102 13.64 -7.34 -0.53
CA ARG A 102 13.97 -8.48 -1.40
C ARG A 102 15.03 -9.38 -0.78
N MET A 103 15.01 -10.64 -1.21
CA MET A 103 16.01 -11.64 -0.87
C MET A 103 16.60 -12.24 -2.15
N ALA A 104 17.91 -12.10 -2.32
CA ALA A 104 18.64 -12.75 -3.38
C ALA A 104 19.51 -13.90 -2.82
N PHE A 105 19.62 -14.98 -3.57
CA PHE A 105 20.46 -16.12 -3.28
C PHE A 105 21.51 -16.26 -4.40
N LEU A 106 22.76 -16.34 -4.01
CA LEU A 106 23.88 -16.45 -4.93
C LEU A 106 24.74 -17.68 -4.55
N TYR A 107 25.26 -18.37 -5.57
CA TYR A 107 26.26 -19.40 -5.41
C TYR A 107 27.44 -19.09 -6.34
N ASP A 108 28.65 -19.09 -5.82
CA ASP A 108 29.87 -18.71 -6.57
C ASP A 108 29.70 -17.39 -7.37
N HIS A 109 29.10 -16.36 -6.73
CA HIS A 109 28.76 -15.06 -7.33
C HIS A 109 27.73 -15.11 -8.48
N ILE A 110 27.12 -16.26 -8.75
CA ILE A 110 26.05 -16.41 -9.73
C ILE A 110 24.71 -16.28 -9.02
N LEU A 111 23.83 -15.46 -9.55
CA LEU A 111 22.48 -15.31 -9.02
C LEU A 111 21.66 -16.58 -9.26
N ILE A 112 21.18 -17.22 -8.19
CA ILE A 112 20.30 -18.39 -8.25
C ILE A 112 18.83 -17.96 -8.26
N SER A 113 18.48 -17.03 -7.37
CA SER A 113 17.12 -16.47 -7.30
C SER A 113 17.12 -15.09 -6.64
N ASP A 114 16.10 -14.31 -6.97
CA ASP A 114 15.80 -13.04 -6.33
C ASP A 114 14.28 -12.85 -6.29
N GLN A 115 13.75 -12.57 -5.10
CA GLN A 115 12.31 -12.48 -4.90
C GLN A 115 11.96 -11.38 -3.89
N GLU A 116 10.83 -10.75 -4.09
CA GLU A 116 10.24 -9.87 -3.09
C GLU A 116 9.87 -10.69 -1.84
N ILE A 117 10.23 -10.18 -0.67
CA ILE A 117 9.87 -10.80 0.60
C ILE A 117 8.38 -10.55 0.83
N ALA A 118 7.57 -11.59 0.65
CA ALA A 118 6.15 -11.52 0.92
C ALA A 118 5.92 -11.19 2.41
N LYS A 119 5.38 -10.03 2.69
CA LYS A 119 4.90 -9.68 4.02
C LYS A 119 3.60 -10.45 4.24
N LYS A 120 3.67 -11.56 4.98
CA LYS A 120 2.45 -12.28 5.37
C LYS A 120 1.58 -11.32 6.15
N PRO A 121 0.28 -11.17 5.79
CA PRO A 121 -0.65 -10.45 6.62
C PRO A 121 -0.54 -10.99 8.03
N ALA A 122 -0.42 -10.11 9.03
CA ALA A 122 -0.35 -10.52 10.41
C ALA A 122 -1.57 -11.41 10.69
N GLY A 123 -1.34 -12.69 10.97
CA GLY A 123 -2.40 -13.65 11.21
C GLY A 123 -3.31 -13.09 12.30
N PHE A 124 -4.61 -13.06 12.04
CA PHE A 124 -5.61 -12.75 13.03
C PHE A 124 -5.37 -13.69 14.22
N HIS A 125 -4.95 -13.17 15.36
CA HIS A 125 -5.19 -13.86 16.61
C HIS A 125 -6.70 -13.97 16.74
N GLU A 126 -7.21 -15.21 16.69
CA GLU A 126 -8.61 -15.54 16.86
C GLU A 126 -9.14 -14.96 18.19
N GLY A 127 -9.68 -13.79 18.08
CA GLY A 127 -10.52 -13.13 19.04
C GLY A 127 -11.60 -12.46 18.22
N THR A 128 -12.40 -13.27 17.50
CA THR A 128 -13.63 -12.84 16.86
C THR A 128 -14.64 -12.49 17.93
N SER A 129 -14.43 -11.34 18.59
CA SER A 129 -15.55 -10.67 19.20
C SER A 129 -16.38 -10.08 18.07
N ILE A 130 -17.64 -10.47 18.01
CA ILE A 130 -18.67 -9.79 17.21
C ILE A 130 -18.51 -8.31 17.55
N ILE A 131 -18.18 -7.50 16.54
CA ILE A 131 -18.07 -6.06 16.73
C ILE A 131 -19.47 -5.56 16.96
N ASP A 132 -19.79 -5.28 18.23
CA ASP A 132 -21.05 -4.63 18.60
C ASP A 132 -20.91 -3.14 18.27
N TYR A 133 -21.63 -2.70 17.25
CA TYR A 133 -21.71 -1.30 16.85
C TYR A 133 -22.80 -0.53 17.59
N SER A 134 -23.38 -1.11 18.64
CA SER A 134 -24.38 -0.39 19.46
C SER A 134 -23.73 0.86 20.06
N GLU A 135 -24.36 1.99 19.85
CA GLU A 135 -23.93 3.29 20.34
C GLU A 135 -23.99 3.29 21.88
N ALA A 136 -22.84 3.33 22.53
CA ALA A 136 -22.77 3.63 23.95
C ALA A 136 -23.21 5.08 24.19
N GLU A 137 -24.11 5.31 25.16
CA GLU A 137 -24.70 6.63 25.48
C GLU A 137 -23.67 7.71 25.87
N GLU A 138 -22.42 7.34 26.17
CA GLU A 138 -21.33 8.27 26.52
C GLU A 138 -20.82 9.12 25.34
N GLU A 139 -21.24 8.83 24.10
CA GLU A 139 -20.81 9.57 22.90
C GLU A 139 -21.53 10.93 22.73
N ARG A 140 -22.53 11.24 23.53
CA ARG A 140 -23.31 12.49 23.39
C ARG A 140 -22.56 13.78 23.67
N GLU A 141 -21.49 13.76 24.48
CA GLU A 141 -20.75 14.97 24.83
C GLU A 141 -19.73 15.45 23.77
N ALA A 142 -19.33 14.59 22.83
CA ALA A 142 -18.44 14.97 21.72
C ALA A 142 -19.18 15.62 20.53
N PHE A 143 -20.49 15.77 20.62
CA PHE A 143 -21.37 16.30 19.56
C PHE A 143 -21.26 17.82 19.31
N GLY A 144 -20.33 18.53 19.97
CA GLY A 144 -20.31 19.99 19.96
C GLY A 144 -19.72 20.66 18.72
N ARG A 145 -19.04 19.93 17.82
CA ARG A 145 -18.50 20.50 16.57
C ARG A 145 -18.80 19.57 15.40
N ALA A 146 -19.42 20.15 14.35
CA ALA A 146 -19.62 19.46 13.09
C ALA A 146 -18.26 18.97 12.54
N PHE A 147 -18.18 17.70 12.17
CA PHE A 147 -17.02 17.12 11.50
C PHE A 147 -16.98 17.62 10.05
N GLN A 148 -15.89 18.28 9.69
CA GLN A 148 -15.58 18.66 8.32
C GLN A 148 -14.30 17.96 7.91
N TYR A 149 -14.36 17.20 6.83
CA TYR A 149 -13.22 16.42 6.35
C TYR A 149 -12.31 17.24 5.44
N ASP A 150 -11.12 17.55 5.93
CA ASP A 150 -10.05 18.16 5.15
C ASP A 150 -9.33 17.09 4.29
N ARG A 151 -9.85 16.88 3.08
CA ARG A 151 -9.29 15.96 2.10
C ARG A 151 -7.85 16.29 1.75
N LEU A 152 -7.54 17.58 1.62
CA LEU A 152 -6.18 18.05 1.30
C LEU A 152 -5.22 17.71 2.44
N GLY A 153 -5.60 17.93 3.69
CA GLY A 153 -4.81 17.58 4.86
C GLY A 153 -4.52 16.07 4.93
N ALA A 154 -5.51 15.23 4.62
CA ALA A 154 -5.34 13.77 4.56
C ALA A 154 -4.35 13.36 3.46
N VAL A 155 -4.46 13.94 2.26
CA VAL A 155 -3.55 13.68 1.12
C VAL A 155 -2.15 14.18 1.43
N GLN A 156 -1.98 15.37 1.98
CA GLN A 156 -0.68 15.92 2.37
C GLN A 156 0.02 15.04 3.41
N TYR A 157 -0.75 14.47 4.35
CA TYR A 157 -0.22 13.51 5.31
C TYR A 157 0.26 12.24 4.60
N ALA A 158 -0.54 11.70 3.68
CA ALA A 158 -0.20 10.52 2.90
C ALA A 158 1.08 10.74 2.08
N GLU A 159 1.21 11.89 1.39
CA GLU A 159 2.39 12.26 0.63
C GLU A 159 3.65 12.42 1.51
N LYS A 160 3.48 12.94 2.72
CA LYS A 160 4.59 13.15 3.66
C LYS A 160 5.13 11.84 4.25
N PHE A 161 4.26 10.86 4.49
CA PHE A 161 4.59 9.70 5.31
C PHE A 161 4.52 8.35 4.58
N TRP A 162 4.28 8.29 3.28
CA TRP A 162 4.14 7.02 2.56
C TRP A 162 5.36 6.07 2.71
N ASN A 163 6.59 6.59 2.77
CA ASN A 163 7.84 5.84 2.87
C ASN A 163 8.56 5.96 4.22
N LYS A 164 7.91 6.56 5.21
CA LYS A 164 8.46 6.72 6.56
C LYS A 164 7.37 6.66 7.61
N ARG A 165 7.73 6.25 8.80
CA ARG A 165 6.80 6.12 9.91
C ARG A 165 6.77 7.40 10.75
N ASN A 166 5.56 7.87 11.08
CA ASN A 166 5.41 9.02 11.97
C ASN A 166 5.66 8.56 13.42
N PRO A 167 6.67 9.12 14.13
CA PRO A 167 7.01 8.71 15.50
C PRO A 167 5.93 9.01 16.54
N ALA A 168 4.95 9.87 16.20
CA ALA A 168 3.79 10.14 17.08
C ALA A 168 2.82 8.95 17.19
N TYR A 169 2.93 7.95 16.33
CA TYR A 169 2.08 6.77 16.30
C TYR A 169 2.90 5.49 16.46
N LYS A 170 2.27 4.47 17.05
CA LYS A 170 2.86 3.14 17.06
C LYS A 170 3.04 2.61 15.64
N ASN A 171 4.22 2.09 15.34
CA ASN A 171 4.49 1.37 14.10
C ASN A 171 4.19 -0.13 14.26
N PHE A 172 3.64 -0.74 13.21
CA PHE A 172 3.34 -2.18 13.15
C PHE A 172 4.08 -2.81 11.97
N SER A 173 4.33 -4.11 12.03
CA SER A 173 4.89 -4.87 10.91
C SER A 173 3.96 -4.80 9.69
N ASP A 174 2.65 -4.92 9.93
CA ASP A 174 1.60 -4.71 8.94
C ASP A 174 0.93 -3.36 9.23
N ASN A 175 1.30 -2.32 8.47
CA ASN A 175 1.03 -0.93 8.81
C ASN A 175 0.03 -0.22 7.88
N CYS A 176 -0.51 -0.92 6.88
CA CYS A 176 -1.37 -0.30 5.86
C CYS A 176 -2.56 0.44 6.50
N THR A 177 -3.35 -0.24 7.29
CA THR A 177 -4.56 0.34 7.92
C THR A 177 -4.23 1.39 8.97
N ASN A 178 -3.17 1.19 9.76
CA ASN A 178 -2.68 2.20 10.70
C ASN A 178 -2.28 3.50 9.98
N PHE A 179 -1.61 3.40 8.84
CA PHE A 179 -1.24 4.54 8.01
C PHE A 179 -2.47 5.27 7.46
N ILE A 180 -3.45 4.54 6.92
CA ILE A 180 -4.69 5.13 6.40
C ILE A 180 -5.47 5.81 7.53
N SER A 181 -5.54 5.20 8.72
CA SER A 181 -6.15 5.82 9.89
C SER A 181 -5.46 7.13 10.28
N GLN A 182 -4.14 7.21 10.22
CA GLN A 182 -3.40 8.45 10.46
C GLN A 182 -3.72 9.52 9.40
N CYS A 183 -3.85 9.15 8.12
CA CYS A 183 -4.24 10.09 7.06
C CYS A 183 -5.64 10.66 7.31
N LEU A 184 -6.61 9.80 7.62
CA LEU A 184 -7.99 10.21 7.91
C LEU A 184 -8.05 11.12 9.15
N HIS A 185 -7.27 10.80 10.19
CA HIS A 185 -7.17 11.62 11.39
C HIS A 185 -6.53 12.98 11.10
N ALA A 186 -5.49 13.03 10.27
CA ALA A 186 -4.88 14.28 9.81
C ALA A 186 -5.86 15.13 8.99
N GLY A 187 -6.81 14.52 8.30
CA GLY A 187 -7.94 15.17 7.64
C GLY A 187 -9.07 15.60 8.60
N GLY A 188 -8.86 15.51 9.94
CA GLY A 188 -9.81 15.97 10.93
C GLY A 188 -10.86 14.95 11.37
N ALA A 189 -10.78 13.69 10.89
CA ALA A 189 -11.73 12.65 11.34
C ALA A 189 -11.62 12.42 12.84
N PRO A 190 -12.74 12.51 13.60
CA PRO A 190 -12.72 12.39 15.05
C PRO A 190 -12.60 10.92 15.47
N MET A 191 -11.74 10.65 16.45
CA MET A 191 -11.64 9.35 17.09
C MET A 191 -12.81 9.14 18.04
N ARG A 192 -13.38 7.91 18.03
CA ARG A 192 -14.52 7.52 18.88
C ARG A 192 -14.42 6.07 19.35
N GLY A 193 -15.08 5.73 20.46
CA GLY A 193 -15.24 4.37 20.97
C GLY A 193 -14.16 3.90 21.95
N HIS A 194 -13.24 4.77 22.37
CA HIS A 194 -12.28 4.45 23.43
C HIS A 194 -13.00 4.21 24.77
N PRO A 195 -12.59 3.19 25.58
CA PRO A 195 -11.41 2.33 25.44
C PRO A 195 -11.69 0.95 24.81
N ASN A 196 -12.89 0.69 24.29
CA ASN A 196 -13.23 -0.62 23.73
C ASN A 196 -12.53 -0.84 22.40
N ARG A 197 -11.61 -1.82 22.34
CA ARG A 197 -10.86 -2.13 21.12
C ARG A 197 -11.72 -2.72 19.98
N GLY A 198 -12.83 -3.36 20.33
CA GLY A 198 -13.79 -3.93 19.38
C GLY A 198 -14.79 -2.90 18.83
N SER A 199 -14.80 -1.66 19.33
CA SER A 199 -15.77 -0.63 18.99
C SER A 199 -15.09 0.66 18.55
N GLY A 200 -15.78 1.42 17.70
CA GLY A 200 -15.33 2.71 17.22
C GLY A 200 -14.08 2.66 16.33
N TRP A 201 -13.44 3.81 16.20
CA TRP A 201 -12.20 4.01 15.44
C TRP A 201 -11.32 5.02 16.19
N TRP A 202 -10.24 4.54 16.78
CA TRP A 202 -9.40 5.35 17.69
C TRP A 202 -8.03 4.74 17.92
N MET A 203 -7.05 5.59 18.23
CA MET A 203 -5.75 5.24 18.79
C MET A 203 -5.42 6.23 19.92
N LYS A 204 -5.03 5.73 21.08
CA LYS A 204 -4.70 6.56 22.25
C LYS A 204 -3.57 5.92 23.04
N GLN A 205 -2.45 6.62 23.17
CA GLN A 205 -1.24 6.12 23.84
C GLN A 205 -0.77 4.74 23.30
N SER A 206 -0.85 3.71 24.13
CA SER A 206 -0.43 2.35 23.79
C SER A 206 -1.61 1.43 23.41
N SER A 207 -2.81 1.97 23.24
CA SER A 207 -4.02 1.21 22.92
C SER A 207 -4.71 1.75 21.66
N TRP A 208 -5.42 0.89 20.94
CA TRP A 208 -6.10 1.22 19.68
C TRP A 208 -7.25 0.26 19.41
N SER A 209 -8.23 0.70 18.63
CA SER A 209 -9.30 -0.16 18.12
C SER A 209 -8.81 -1.04 16.97
N TYR A 210 -9.49 -2.17 16.74
CA TYR A 210 -9.18 -3.03 15.58
C TYR A 210 -9.44 -2.31 14.26
N SER A 211 -10.45 -1.46 14.18
CA SER A 211 -10.75 -0.64 13.00
C SER A 211 -9.64 0.37 12.65
N TRP A 212 -8.79 0.73 13.61
CA TRP A 212 -7.62 1.59 13.36
C TRP A 212 -6.46 0.85 12.69
N THR A 213 -6.28 -0.47 12.95
CA THR A 213 -5.07 -1.20 12.55
C THR A 213 -5.30 -2.38 11.63
N VAL A 214 -6.53 -2.88 11.49
CA VAL A 214 -6.86 -4.11 10.77
C VAL A 214 -7.76 -3.80 9.58
N ALA A 215 -7.35 -4.17 8.37
CA ALA A 215 -8.05 -3.83 7.13
C ALA A 215 -9.51 -4.29 7.11
N HIS A 216 -9.78 -5.54 7.52
CA HIS A 216 -11.14 -6.05 7.58
C HIS A 216 -12.02 -5.27 8.58
N SER A 217 -11.47 -4.96 9.75
CA SER A 217 -12.19 -4.19 10.78
C SER A 217 -12.45 -2.75 10.32
N MET A 218 -11.50 -2.10 9.64
CA MET A 218 -11.72 -0.79 9.02
C MET A 218 -12.82 -0.85 7.96
N LYS A 219 -12.78 -1.84 7.07
CA LYS A 219 -13.84 -2.05 6.06
C LYS A 219 -15.20 -2.21 6.71
N MET A 220 -15.31 -3.00 7.79
CA MET A 220 -16.57 -3.18 8.53
C MET A 220 -17.03 -1.89 9.21
N TYR A 221 -16.08 -1.15 9.81
CA TYR A 221 -16.37 0.15 10.43
C TYR A 221 -16.90 1.15 9.40
N LEU A 222 -16.19 1.38 8.29
CA LEU A 222 -16.62 2.31 7.24
C LEU A 222 -17.96 1.92 6.60
N SER A 223 -18.28 0.62 6.56
CA SER A 223 -19.58 0.15 6.02
C SER A 223 -20.77 0.43 6.94
N ASN A 224 -20.55 0.63 8.24
CA ASN A 224 -21.62 0.64 9.26
C ASN A 224 -21.66 1.91 10.11
N SER A 225 -20.58 2.68 10.17
CA SER A 225 -20.49 3.88 11.01
C SER A 225 -21.52 4.93 10.63
N LYS A 226 -22.23 5.46 11.64
CA LYS A 226 -23.27 6.50 11.48
C LYS A 226 -22.86 7.85 12.08
N ALA A 227 -21.70 7.90 12.77
CA ALA A 227 -21.25 9.09 13.47
C ALA A 227 -19.70 9.19 13.43
N GLY A 228 -19.16 10.40 13.53
CA GLY A 228 -17.73 10.67 13.41
C GLY A 228 -17.22 10.34 12.02
N LEU A 229 -16.14 9.54 11.92
CA LEU A 229 -15.65 9.05 10.62
C LEU A 229 -16.71 8.15 9.97
N ARG A 230 -17.22 8.58 8.82
CA ARG A 230 -18.26 7.91 8.04
C ARG A 230 -17.86 7.82 6.57
N ALA A 231 -18.44 6.85 5.88
CA ALA A 231 -18.23 6.72 4.45
C ALA A 231 -19.48 6.17 3.76
N VAL A 232 -19.63 6.51 2.48
CA VAL A 232 -20.59 5.89 1.57
C VAL A 232 -19.83 4.90 0.69
N ARG A 233 -20.33 3.68 0.57
CA ARG A 233 -19.79 2.71 -0.36
C ARG A 233 -20.22 3.05 -1.78
N VAL A 234 -19.24 3.31 -2.64
CA VAL A 234 -19.47 3.58 -4.07
C VAL A 234 -19.24 2.31 -4.90
N LYS A 235 -19.73 2.32 -6.14
CA LYS A 235 -19.78 1.10 -6.98
C LYS A 235 -18.50 0.92 -7.79
N SER A 236 -17.83 2.01 -8.16
CA SER A 236 -16.64 1.99 -9.01
C SER A 236 -15.52 2.88 -8.46
N ALA A 237 -14.30 2.59 -8.86
CA ALA A 237 -13.12 3.38 -8.46
C ALA A 237 -13.18 4.82 -9.00
N GLU A 238 -13.83 5.04 -10.14
CA GLU A 238 -14.00 6.35 -10.78
C GLU A 238 -14.74 7.36 -9.90
N GLU A 239 -15.63 6.87 -9.01
CA GLU A 239 -16.43 7.71 -8.12
C GLU A 239 -15.62 8.24 -6.92
N LEU A 240 -14.45 7.67 -6.66
CA LEU A 240 -13.59 8.08 -5.56
C LEU A 240 -12.91 9.42 -5.84
N MET A 241 -12.67 10.15 -4.77
CA MET A 241 -11.94 11.43 -4.75
C MET A 241 -10.67 11.32 -3.92
N PRO A 242 -9.68 12.21 -4.09
CA PRO A 242 -8.55 12.30 -3.17
C PRO A 242 -9.01 12.38 -1.70
N GLY A 243 -8.37 11.62 -0.83
CA GLY A 243 -8.75 11.43 0.57
C GLY A 243 -9.70 10.25 0.82
N ASP A 244 -10.19 9.56 -0.21
CA ASP A 244 -11.04 8.38 -0.09
C ASP A 244 -10.21 7.09 0.12
N VAL A 245 -10.88 6.02 0.55
CA VAL A 245 -10.24 4.77 0.97
C VAL A 245 -10.66 3.60 0.08
N ILE A 246 -9.69 2.76 -0.27
CA ILE A 246 -9.94 1.47 -0.92
C ILE A 246 -9.47 0.36 0.03
N CYS A 247 -10.35 -0.62 0.27
CA CYS A 247 -9.97 -1.86 0.95
C CYS A 247 -9.91 -3.01 -0.06
N TYR A 248 -8.93 -3.89 0.12
CA TYR A 248 -8.61 -5.00 -0.79
C TYR A 248 -8.75 -6.34 -0.06
N ASP A 249 -9.34 -7.30 -0.74
CA ASP A 249 -9.37 -8.72 -0.42
C ASP A 249 -8.69 -9.43 -1.58
N PHE A 250 -7.40 -9.69 -1.46
CA PHE A 250 -6.59 -10.23 -2.56
C PHE A 250 -6.98 -11.66 -2.93
N GLU A 251 -7.39 -12.46 -1.95
CA GLU A 251 -7.76 -13.86 -2.13
C GLU A 251 -9.22 -14.05 -2.57
N GLY A 252 -10.08 -13.04 -2.35
CA GLY A 252 -11.50 -13.07 -2.66
C GLY A 252 -12.32 -13.93 -1.69
N ASP A 253 -11.80 -14.19 -0.50
CA ASP A 253 -12.41 -15.02 0.54
C ASP A 253 -13.39 -14.24 1.45
N GLY A 254 -13.52 -12.94 1.23
CA GLY A 254 -14.35 -12.03 2.03
C GLY A 254 -13.60 -11.35 3.18
N ARG A 255 -12.32 -11.67 3.39
CA ARG A 255 -11.47 -11.07 4.41
C ARG A 255 -10.55 -10.02 3.77
N PHE A 256 -10.79 -8.76 4.07
CA PHE A 256 -10.00 -7.65 3.55
C PHE A 256 -8.65 -7.58 4.30
N ASN A 257 -7.55 -7.54 3.55
CA ASN A 257 -6.20 -7.66 4.08
C ASN A 257 -5.28 -6.48 3.74
N HIS A 258 -5.75 -5.53 2.93
CA HIS A 258 -4.99 -4.32 2.62
C HIS A 258 -5.90 -3.09 2.51
N THR A 259 -5.32 -1.90 2.74
CA THR A 259 -6.01 -0.62 2.60
C THR A 259 -5.08 0.44 2.00
N THR A 260 -5.65 1.33 1.19
CA THR A 260 -4.97 2.46 0.58
C THR A 260 -5.79 3.74 0.68
N ILE A 261 -5.13 4.88 0.50
CA ILE A 261 -5.78 6.18 0.36
C ILE A 261 -5.57 6.73 -1.05
N VAL A 262 -6.64 7.25 -1.64
CA VAL A 262 -6.57 7.96 -2.93
C VAL A 262 -5.86 9.30 -2.71
N VAL A 263 -4.81 9.58 -3.50
CA VAL A 263 -4.04 10.83 -3.39
C VAL A 263 -4.16 11.70 -4.63
N ALA A 264 -4.44 11.08 -5.79
CA ALA A 264 -4.65 11.77 -7.06
C ALA A 264 -5.56 10.92 -7.96
N LYS A 265 -5.85 11.44 -9.14
CA LYS A 265 -6.51 10.70 -10.22
C LYS A 265 -5.69 10.85 -11.50
N ASP A 266 -5.62 9.80 -12.27
CA ASP A 266 -5.03 9.83 -13.60
C ASP A 266 -5.99 10.48 -14.63
N LYS A 267 -5.52 10.65 -15.85
CA LYS A 267 -6.31 11.26 -16.93
C LYS A 267 -7.58 10.47 -17.28
N GLY A 268 -7.57 9.17 -17.04
CA GLY A 268 -8.76 8.31 -17.16
C GLY A 268 -9.74 8.46 -16.00
N ASN A 269 -9.54 9.45 -15.11
CA ASN A 269 -10.31 9.65 -13.89
C ASN A 269 -10.21 8.49 -12.88
N MET A 270 -9.17 7.66 -12.98
CA MET A 270 -8.95 6.51 -12.10
C MET A 270 -8.01 6.87 -10.95
N PRO A 271 -8.22 6.32 -9.74
CA PRO A 271 -7.42 6.66 -8.58
C PRO A 271 -5.94 6.27 -8.71
N LEU A 272 -5.07 7.15 -8.21
CA LEU A 272 -3.70 6.86 -7.83
C LEU A 272 -3.63 6.88 -6.30
N VAL A 273 -3.00 5.88 -5.70
CA VAL A 273 -3.09 5.62 -4.26
C VAL A 273 -1.72 5.56 -3.59
N ASN A 274 -1.70 5.91 -2.31
CA ASN A 274 -0.56 5.70 -1.42
C ASN A 274 -0.89 4.62 -0.39
N ALA A 275 0.13 3.85 -0.01
CA ALA A 275 0.02 2.80 1.02
C ALA A 275 1.33 2.60 1.78
N GLN A 276 1.22 1.96 2.96
CA GLN A 276 2.35 1.38 3.69
C GLN A 276 2.19 -0.14 3.79
N THR A 277 3.16 -0.83 4.35
CA THR A 277 3.44 -2.27 4.34
C THR A 277 4.14 -2.67 3.04
N TYR A 278 3.55 -2.40 1.89
CA TYR A 278 4.18 -2.31 0.58
C TYR A 278 4.24 -0.82 0.25
N ASP A 279 5.28 -0.15 0.76
CA ASP A 279 5.39 1.29 0.71
C ASP A 279 5.33 1.77 -0.74
N SER A 280 4.23 2.44 -1.11
CA SER A 280 3.99 2.90 -2.47
C SER A 280 3.33 4.28 -2.50
N ARG A 281 3.65 5.03 -3.55
CA ARG A 281 3.16 6.37 -3.81
C ARG A 281 2.68 6.49 -5.25
N MET A 282 1.53 7.10 -5.45
CA MET A 282 0.92 7.34 -6.76
C MET A 282 0.77 6.05 -7.58
N ARG A 283 0.64 4.90 -6.90
CA ARG A 283 0.40 3.60 -7.54
C ARG A 283 -1.02 3.53 -8.07
N TYR A 284 -1.20 2.87 -9.20
CA TYR A 284 -2.53 2.65 -9.75
C TYR A 284 -3.36 1.75 -8.83
N TRP A 285 -4.61 2.11 -8.61
CA TRP A 285 -5.49 1.54 -7.58
C TRP A 285 -5.75 0.03 -7.68
N SER A 286 -5.70 -0.56 -8.90
CA SER A 286 -6.12 -1.97 -9.08
C SER A 286 -5.15 -2.98 -8.50
N TYR A 287 -3.89 -2.60 -8.22
CA TYR A 287 -2.86 -3.48 -7.68
C TYR A 287 -2.57 -4.74 -8.53
N GLU A 288 -2.96 -4.75 -9.80
CA GLU A 288 -2.70 -5.88 -10.73
C GLU A 288 -1.21 -6.17 -10.88
N ASP A 289 -0.37 -5.17 -10.67
CA ASP A 289 1.09 -5.24 -10.67
C ASP A 289 1.70 -5.64 -9.32
N SER A 290 0.92 -6.15 -8.37
CA SER A 290 1.40 -6.62 -7.06
C SER A 290 1.71 -8.12 -7.07
N THR A 291 2.69 -8.54 -6.26
CA THR A 291 2.92 -9.97 -5.95
C THR A 291 1.73 -10.60 -5.22
N ALA A 292 0.97 -9.80 -4.46
CA ALA A 292 -0.23 -10.24 -3.75
C ALA A 292 -1.47 -10.39 -4.65
N TYR A 293 -1.45 -9.86 -5.88
CA TYR A 293 -2.61 -9.90 -6.77
C TYR A 293 -3.02 -11.32 -7.14
N THR A 294 -4.33 -11.59 -7.05
CA THR A 294 -4.97 -12.78 -7.62
C THR A 294 -6.15 -12.38 -8.53
N GLN A 295 -6.58 -13.30 -9.39
CA GLN A 295 -7.77 -13.07 -10.23
C GLN A 295 -9.08 -13.00 -9.43
N SER A 296 -9.07 -13.46 -8.17
CA SER A 296 -10.21 -13.44 -7.26
C SER A 296 -10.31 -12.16 -6.44
N ILE A 297 -9.39 -11.21 -6.64
CA ILE A 297 -9.34 -9.95 -5.88
C ILE A 297 -10.69 -9.25 -5.84
N ARG A 298 -11.06 -8.74 -4.68
CA ARG A 298 -12.26 -7.93 -4.47
C ARG A 298 -11.89 -6.59 -3.84
N TYR A 299 -12.66 -5.57 -4.22
CA TYR A 299 -12.45 -4.21 -3.73
C TYR A 299 -13.68 -3.71 -2.98
N ALA A 300 -13.45 -2.86 -1.99
CA ALA A 300 -14.49 -2.06 -1.38
C ALA A 300 -14.06 -0.58 -1.43
N PHE A 301 -14.83 0.23 -2.14
CA PHE A 301 -14.60 1.64 -2.39
C PHE A 301 -15.39 2.48 -1.39
N PHE A 302 -14.73 3.37 -0.64
CA PHE A 302 -15.34 4.18 0.39
C PHE A 302 -15.10 5.66 0.13
N HIS A 303 -16.15 6.38 -0.19
CA HIS A 303 -16.16 7.83 -0.24
C HIS A 303 -16.40 8.39 1.16
N ILE A 304 -15.42 9.11 1.71
CA ILE A 304 -15.51 9.70 3.05
C ILE A 304 -16.47 10.88 3.02
N VAL A 305 -17.45 10.84 3.91
CA VAL A 305 -18.46 11.88 4.08
C VAL A 305 -18.35 12.53 5.44
N ASP A 306 -18.79 13.77 5.54
CA ASP A 306 -18.78 14.60 6.73
C ASP A 306 -20.13 15.26 6.98
N ASP A 307 -20.23 16.12 7.97
CA ASP A 307 -21.48 16.77 8.35
C ASP A 307 -21.90 17.90 7.39
N THR A 308 -21.04 18.27 6.42
CA THR A 308 -21.35 19.22 5.35
C THR A 308 -21.86 18.55 4.09
N THR A 309 -21.68 17.24 3.96
CA THR A 309 -22.17 16.44 2.83
C THR A 309 -23.71 16.35 2.92
N LYS A 310 -24.40 17.00 1.98
CA LYS A 310 -25.87 16.86 1.88
C LYS A 310 -26.19 15.47 1.34
N GLU A 311 -27.09 14.74 2.02
CA GLU A 311 -27.67 13.48 1.55
C GLU A 311 -28.46 13.67 0.24
#